data_3ebc8cdc948dbf4275f9f4d7c2dea57a
#
_entry.id   3ebc8cdc948dbf4275f9f4d7c2dea57a
#
_cell.length_a   1.000
_cell.length_b   1.000
_cell.length_c   1.000
_cell.angle_alpha   90.00
_cell.angle_beta   90.00
_cell.angle_gamma   90.00
#
_symmetry.space_group_name_H-M   'P 1'
#
loop_
_entity.id
_entity.type
_entity.pdbx_description
1 polymer ?
#
loop_
_entity_poly.entity_id
_entity_poly.type
_entity_poly.pdbx_seq_one_letter_code
_entity_poly.pdbx_strand_id
1 'polypeptide(L)'
;MAIKYSLEAVQHSEQHSLAHSLLKDMLKGFYNIDYTEEMTKKAEQGKPYLADYPDVYFNISHSEGITACMVEKSQCGIDCEKVREYRPNVMKRAFSAKEREMIENAPENERDLLFFTVWTLKEAYIKAIGKGLSYPMNEAEFFIEDGNIISNIKDYEFRRYIIEGGKFVMATAVKNNS
;
A
#
# COMPACT_ATOMS: atom_id res chain seq x y z
N MET A 1 -6.58 -3.32 -12.87
CA MET A 1 -6.04 -3.50 -11.50
C MET A 1 -6.60 -4.78 -10.91
N ALA A 2 -5.73 -5.68 -10.49
CA ALA A 2 -6.10 -6.89 -9.76
C ALA A 2 -5.48 -6.84 -8.34
N ILE A 3 -6.28 -7.14 -7.32
CA ILE A 3 -5.87 -7.19 -5.92
C ILE A 3 -6.32 -8.51 -5.33
N LYS A 4 -5.47 -9.12 -4.52
CA LYS A 4 -5.80 -10.28 -3.69
C LYS A 4 -5.24 -10.06 -2.29
N TYR A 5 -5.98 -10.41 -1.27
CA TYR A 5 -5.50 -10.34 0.11
C TYR A 5 -5.97 -11.55 0.91
N SER A 6 -5.26 -11.82 2.00
CA SER A 6 -5.61 -12.83 3.01
C SER A 6 -5.65 -12.18 4.39
N LEU A 7 -6.59 -12.59 5.21
CA LEU A 7 -6.74 -12.21 6.62
C LEU A 7 -6.27 -13.32 7.56
N GLU A 8 -5.38 -14.16 7.10
CA GLU A 8 -4.80 -15.20 7.94
C GLU A 8 -3.77 -14.62 8.90
N ALA A 9 -3.93 -14.91 10.18
CA ALA A 9 -2.96 -14.57 11.22
C ALA A 9 -1.80 -15.57 11.19
N VAL A 10 -0.92 -15.41 10.20
CA VAL A 10 0.32 -16.18 10.10
C VAL A 10 1.46 -15.54 10.89
N GLN A 11 2.46 -16.33 11.29
CA GLN A 11 3.66 -15.78 11.92
C GLN A 11 4.42 -14.89 10.94
N HIS A 12 5.19 -13.94 11.45
CA HIS A 12 5.95 -13.00 10.62
C HIS A 12 6.85 -13.71 9.59
N SER A 13 7.45 -14.84 9.96
CA SER A 13 8.26 -15.69 9.06
C SER A 13 7.47 -16.28 7.89
N GLU A 14 6.16 -16.45 8.03
CA GLU A 14 5.28 -17.05 7.02
C GLU A 14 4.61 -15.99 6.11
N GLN A 15 4.58 -14.73 6.54
CA GLN A 15 3.96 -13.65 5.76
C GLN A 15 4.58 -13.49 4.37
N HIS A 16 5.91 -13.65 4.26
CA HIS A 16 6.62 -13.62 2.99
C HIS A 16 6.12 -14.72 2.05
N SER A 17 6.06 -15.96 2.52
CA SER A 17 5.59 -17.10 1.72
C SER A 17 4.13 -16.96 1.29
N LEU A 18 3.27 -16.46 2.19
CA LEU A 18 1.87 -16.18 1.88
C LEU A 18 1.75 -15.10 0.80
N ALA A 19 2.52 -14.01 0.91
CA ALA A 19 2.53 -12.94 -0.09
C ALA A 19 2.96 -13.43 -1.48
N HIS A 20 4.00 -14.26 -1.55
CA HIS A 20 4.45 -14.87 -2.81
C HIS A 20 3.48 -15.90 -3.36
N SER A 21 2.75 -16.63 -2.50
CA SER A 21 1.66 -17.50 -2.94
C SER A 21 0.52 -16.71 -3.59
N LEU A 22 0.10 -15.59 -2.97
CA LEU A 22 -0.90 -14.69 -3.58
C LEU A 22 -0.44 -14.14 -4.92
N LEU A 23 0.83 -13.71 -5.02
CA LEU A 23 1.43 -13.21 -6.27
C LEU A 23 1.43 -14.29 -7.35
N LYS A 24 1.85 -15.52 -7.03
CA LYS A 24 1.87 -16.66 -7.95
C LYS A 24 0.50 -16.93 -8.56
N ASP A 25 -0.53 -16.99 -7.72
CA ASP A 25 -1.91 -17.19 -8.16
C ASP A 25 -2.39 -16.08 -9.10
N MET A 26 -2.05 -14.82 -8.77
CA MET A 26 -2.45 -13.67 -9.57
C MET A 26 -1.74 -13.65 -10.93
N LEU A 27 -0.43 -13.86 -10.95
CA LEU A 27 0.36 -13.90 -12.18
C LEU A 27 -0.08 -15.05 -13.10
N LYS A 28 -0.38 -16.23 -12.51
CA LYS A 28 -0.94 -17.34 -13.29
C LYS A 28 -2.33 -17.02 -13.85
N GLY A 29 -3.22 -16.48 -13.00
CA GLY A 29 -4.62 -16.24 -13.39
C GLY A 29 -4.79 -15.11 -14.41
N PHE A 30 -4.05 -14.01 -14.28
CA PHE A 30 -4.23 -12.81 -15.12
C PHE A 30 -3.29 -12.71 -16.30
N TYR A 31 -2.09 -13.32 -16.20
CA TYR A 31 -1.03 -13.16 -17.21
C TYR A 31 -0.51 -14.49 -17.75
N ASN A 32 -1.01 -15.63 -17.23
CA ASN A 32 -0.52 -16.98 -17.55
C ASN A 32 1.00 -17.16 -17.33
N ILE A 33 1.54 -16.49 -16.31
CA ILE A 33 2.94 -16.58 -15.90
C ILE A 33 3.08 -17.63 -14.80
N ASP A 34 3.92 -18.62 -15.01
CA ASP A 34 4.29 -19.63 -14.01
C ASP A 34 5.45 -19.08 -13.15
N TYR A 35 5.07 -18.29 -12.15
CA TYR A 35 5.97 -17.52 -11.31
C TYR A 35 6.75 -18.39 -10.33
N THR A 36 8.06 -18.10 -10.22
CA THR A 36 8.94 -18.51 -9.11
C THR A 36 9.64 -17.28 -8.54
N GLU A 37 10.09 -17.35 -7.28
CA GLU A 37 10.72 -16.20 -6.61
C GLU A 37 12.03 -15.77 -7.30
N GLU A 38 12.75 -16.70 -7.94
CA GLU A 38 14.00 -16.43 -8.68
C GLU A 38 13.79 -15.50 -9.89
N MET A 39 12.55 -15.40 -10.41
CA MET A 39 12.20 -14.46 -11.49
C MET A 39 12.18 -13.00 -11.00
N THR A 40 12.16 -12.80 -9.68
CA THR A 40 12.13 -11.47 -9.07
C THR A 40 13.54 -10.89 -8.95
N LYS A 41 13.75 -9.70 -9.51
CA LYS A 41 14.93 -8.86 -9.30
C LYS A 41 14.57 -7.66 -8.44
N LYS A 42 15.58 -7.00 -7.88
CA LYS A 42 15.39 -5.77 -7.09
C LYS A 42 15.94 -4.58 -7.87
N ALA A 43 15.16 -3.51 -7.94
CA ALA A 43 15.63 -2.21 -8.42
C ALA A 43 16.60 -1.57 -7.41
N GLU A 44 17.24 -0.48 -7.78
CA GLU A 44 18.26 0.21 -6.97
C GLU A 44 17.79 0.51 -5.54
N GLN A 45 16.53 0.92 -5.37
CA GLN A 45 15.94 1.22 -4.07
C GLN A 45 15.20 0.01 -3.44
N GLY A 46 15.44 -1.20 -3.95
CA GLY A 46 14.94 -2.45 -3.38
C GLY A 46 13.54 -2.86 -3.81
N LYS A 47 12.82 -2.06 -4.64
CA LYS A 47 11.51 -2.46 -5.18
C LYS A 47 11.66 -3.71 -6.05
N PRO A 48 10.90 -4.82 -5.78
CA PRO A 48 10.95 -6.02 -6.61
C PRO A 48 10.25 -5.80 -7.95
N TYR A 49 10.77 -6.46 -9.01
CA TYR A 49 10.19 -6.45 -10.35
C TYR A 49 10.47 -7.75 -11.10
N LEU A 50 9.70 -8.05 -12.14
CA LEU A 50 9.89 -9.20 -13.04
C LEU A 50 10.70 -8.76 -14.26
N ALA A 51 11.96 -9.20 -14.36
CA ALA A 51 12.86 -8.73 -15.42
C ALA A 51 12.42 -9.17 -16.82
N ASP A 52 11.83 -10.36 -16.94
CA ASP A 52 11.38 -10.94 -18.21
C ASP A 52 9.96 -10.48 -18.61
N TYR A 53 9.29 -9.70 -17.74
CA TYR A 53 7.93 -9.19 -17.96
C TYR A 53 7.86 -7.69 -17.61
N PRO A 54 8.51 -6.81 -18.37
CA PRO A 54 8.65 -5.38 -18.04
C PRO A 54 7.31 -4.61 -18.00
N ASP A 55 6.27 -5.13 -18.65
CA ASP A 55 4.93 -4.54 -18.69
C ASP A 55 4.00 -5.09 -17.58
N VAL A 56 4.53 -5.93 -16.68
CA VAL A 56 3.79 -6.49 -15.55
C VAL A 56 4.39 -5.97 -14.26
N TYR A 57 3.66 -5.10 -13.61
CA TYR A 57 4.02 -4.52 -12.32
C TYR A 57 3.29 -5.25 -11.21
N PHE A 58 3.98 -5.46 -10.09
CA PHE A 58 3.35 -5.99 -8.89
C PHE A 58 3.87 -5.29 -7.65
N ASN A 59 3.11 -5.39 -6.59
CA ASN A 59 3.54 -4.96 -5.27
C ASN A 59 2.88 -5.83 -4.20
N ILE A 60 3.56 -6.00 -3.08
CA ILE A 60 3.11 -6.79 -1.92
C ILE A 60 3.23 -5.93 -0.66
N SER A 61 2.32 -6.16 0.28
CA SER A 61 2.37 -5.62 1.63
C SER A 61 1.85 -6.64 2.62
N HIS A 62 2.35 -6.58 3.82
CA HIS A 62 1.85 -7.38 4.94
C HIS A 62 1.98 -6.61 6.25
N SER A 63 1.02 -6.81 7.13
CA SER A 63 0.99 -6.34 8.50
C SER A 63 0.40 -7.45 9.37
N GLU A 64 0.34 -7.26 10.68
CA GLU A 64 -0.24 -8.25 11.60
C GLU A 64 -1.68 -8.61 11.18
N GLY A 65 -1.88 -9.86 10.75
CA GLY A 65 -3.21 -10.40 10.39
C GLY A 65 -3.73 -10.01 9.02
N ILE A 66 -2.92 -9.37 8.17
CA ILE A 66 -3.28 -9.08 6.77
C ILE A 66 -2.05 -9.18 5.86
N THR A 67 -2.23 -9.83 4.73
CA THR A 67 -1.24 -9.87 3.64
C THR A 67 -1.96 -9.52 2.33
N ALA A 68 -1.39 -8.62 1.53
CA ALA A 68 -1.99 -8.15 0.30
C ALA A 68 -0.98 -8.13 -0.85
N CYS A 69 -1.50 -8.42 -2.05
CA CYS A 69 -0.75 -8.35 -3.30
C CYS A 69 -1.59 -7.67 -4.37
N MET A 70 -0.94 -6.89 -5.22
CA MET A 70 -1.55 -6.36 -6.43
C MET A 70 -0.68 -6.61 -7.66
N VAL A 71 -1.33 -6.74 -8.81
CA VAL A 71 -0.70 -6.85 -10.13
C VAL A 71 -1.38 -5.88 -11.10
N GLU A 72 -0.58 -5.16 -11.90
CA GLU A 72 -1.06 -4.11 -12.79
C GLU A 72 -0.16 -3.97 -14.04
N LYS A 73 -0.67 -3.29 -15.08
CA LYS A 73 0.07 -2.94 -16.31
C LYS A 73 0.83 -1.61 -16.20
N SER A 74 0.66 -0.90 -15.10
CA SER A 74 1.32 0.38 -14.80
C SER A 74 2.03 0.31 -13.47
N GLN A 75 2.96 1.23 -13.22
CA GLN A 75 3.59 1.35 -11.90
C GLN A 75 2.52 1.36 -10.80
N CYS A 76 2.69 0.51 -9.82
CA CYS A 76 1.72 0.34 -8.76
C CYS A 76 2.37 0.12 -7.39
N GLY A 77 1.59 0.39 -6.36
CA GLY A 77 1.96 0.11 -4.97
C GLY A 77 0.72 -0.19 -4.15
N ILE A 78 0.88 -1.07 -3.19
CA ILE A 78 -0.15 -1.46 -2.22
C ILE A 78 0.43 -1.39 -0.81
N ASP A 79 -0.37 -0.91 0.11
CA ASP A 79 -0.05 -1.02 1.54
C ASP A 79 -1.26 -1.47 2.32
N CYS A 80 -1.04 -2.22 3.41
CA CYS A 80 -2.10 -2.69 4.29
C CYS A 80 -1.62 -2.68 5.74
N GLU A 81 -2.50 -2.22 6.64
CA GLU A 81 -2.21 -2.10 8.06
C GLU A 81 -3.38 -2.57 8.92
N LYS A 82 -3.03 -3.17 10.07
CA LYS A 82 -3.99 -3.36 11.16
C LYS A 82 -4.16 -2.03 11.89
N VAL A 83 -5.38 -1.59 12.05
CA VAL A 83 -5.70 -0.37 12.80
C VAL A 83 -5.48 -0.62 14.29
N ARG A 84 -4.77 0.29 14.92
CA ARG A 84 -4.41 0.29 16.34
C ARG A 84 -4.22 1.73 16.81
N GLU A 85 -3.96 1.96 18.06
CA GLU A 85 -3.58 3.28 18.55
C GLU A 85 -2.36 3.82 17.80
N TYR A 86 -2.50 4.99 17.15
CA TYR A 86 -1.42 5.60 16.40
C TYR A 86 -0.37 6.22 17.30
N ARG A 87 0.86 6.36 16.78
CA ARG A 87 1.98 6.94 17.52
C ARG A 87 2.21 8.40 17.12
N PRO A 88 1.99 9.39 18.04
CA PRO A 88 2.14 10.82 17.71
C PRO A 88 3.50 11.18 17.12
N ASN A 89 4.57 10.52 17.55
CA ASN A 89 5.92 10.77 17.01
C ASN A 89 6.08 10.31 15.54
N VAL A 90 5.37 9.25 15.14
CA VAL A 90 5.32 8.82 13.74
C VAL A 90 4.56 9.85 12.91
N MET A 91 3.41 10.30 13.42
CA MET A 91 2.61 11.34 12.77
C MET A 91 3.41 12.63 12.54
N LYS A 92 4.18 13.10 13.52
CA LYS A 92 5.02 14.30 13.39
C LYS A 92 6.07 14.20 12.28
N ARG A 93 6.58 13.00 12.00
CA ARG A 93 7.64 12.79 11.00
C ARG A 93 7.10 12.58 9.59
N ALA A 94 5.98 11.88 9.47
CA ALA A 94 5.48 11.38 8.20
C ALA A 94 4.35 12.23 7.59
N PHE A 95 3.67 13.05 8.41
CA PHE A 95 2.49 13.78 7.99
C PHE A 95 2.75 15.28 7.89
N SER A 96 2.14 15.94 6.92
CA SER A 96 2.16 17.40 6.82
C SER A 96 1.40 18.04 7.98
N ALA A 97 1.59 19.33 8.19
CA ALA A 97 0.87 20.06 9.24
C ALA A 97 -0.65 19.98 9.06
N LYS A 98 -1.14 20.07 7.82
CA LYS A 98 -2.57 20.02 7.49
C LYS A 98 -3.17 18.62 7.71
N GLU A 99 -2.44 17.56 7.36
CA GLU A 99 -2.89 16.19 7.62
C GLU A 99 -2.98 15.91 9.13
N ARG A 100 -2.01 16.40 9.91
CA ARG A 100 -2.06 16.28 11.37
C ARG A 100 -3.26 17.00 11.94
N GLU A 101 -3.52 18.25 11.50
CA GLU A 101 -4.67 19.02 11.91
C GLU A 101 -5.99 18.31 11.58
N MET A 102 -6.11 17.71 10.39
CA MET A 102 -7.29 16.92 10.01
C MET A 102 -7.50 15.75 10.97
N ILE A 103 -6.44 14.99 11.32
CA ILE A 103 -6.54 13.84 12.22
C ILE A 103 -6.86 14.28 13.66
N GLU A 104 -6.20 15.33 14.14
CA GLU A 104 -6.40 15.84 15.51
C GLU A 104 -7.80 16.44 15.72
N ASN A 105 -8.39 17.02 14.68
CA ASN A 105 -9.75 17.58 14.71
C ASN A 105 -10.86 16.52 14.49
N ALA A 106 -10.51 15.31 14.03
CA ALA A 106 -11.49 14.24 13.88
C ALA A 106 -12.01 13.74 15.26
N PRO A 107 -13.23 13.16 15.30
CA PRO A 107 -13.72 12.47 16.49
C PRO A 107 -12.69 11.45 17.01
N GLU A 108 -12.54 11.38 18.34
CA GLU A 108 -11.47 10.55 18.96
C GLU A 108 -11.52 9.10 18.50
N ASN A 109 -12.71 8.52 18.37
CA ASN A 109 -12.91 7.15 17.91
C ASN A 109 -12.62 6.92 16.41
N GLU A 110 -12.38 7.98 15.64
CA GLU A 110 -12.08 7.90 14.20
C GLU A 110 -10.61 8.20 13.89
N ARG A 111 -9.86 8.77 14.85
CA ARG A 111 -8.48 9.24 14.62
C ARG A 111 -7.53 8.13 14.20
N ASP A 112 -7.60 6.98 14.84
CA ASP A 112 -6.75 5.84 14.49
C ASP A 112 -7.01 5.35 13.07
N LEU A 113 -8.28 5.17 12.71
CA LEU A 113 -8.68 4.76 11.37
C LEU A 113 -8.23 5.79 10.31
N LEU A 114 -8.39 7.08 10.60
CA LEU A 114 -7.99 8.16 9.70
C LEU A 114 -6.46 8.22 9.55
N PHE A 115 -5.72 8.09 10.67
CA PHE A 115 -4.26 8.02 10.65
C PHE A 115 -3.78 6.87 9.76
N PHE A 116 -4.28 5.63 9.98
CA PHE A 116 -3.86 4.49 9.17
C PHE A 116 -4.34 4.57 7.73
N THR A 117 -5.45 5.25 7.45
CA THR A 117 -5.88 5.55 6.08
C THR A 117 -4.86 6.42 5.34
N VAL A 118 -4.45 7.53 5.94
CA VAL A 118 -3.45 8.43 5.33
C VAL A 118 -2.08 7.75 5.26
N TRP A 119 -1.69 7.02 6.29
CA TRP A 119 -0.45 6.24 6.32
C TRP A 119 -0.35 5.25 5.16
N THR A 120 -1.35 4.40 4.98
CA THR A 120 -1.37 3.40 3.90
C THR A 120 -1.39 4.04 2.51
N LEU A 121 -2.05 5.18 2.32
CA LEU A 121 -2.02 5.93 1.07
C LEU A 121 -0.60 6.43 0.74
N LYS A 122 0.11 7.00 1.72
CA LYS A 122 1.50 7.43 1.58
C LYS A 122 2.44 6.26 1.25
N GLU A 123 2.34 5.18 2.03
CA GLU A 123 3.16 3.98 1.80
C GLU A 123 2.87 3.34 0.45
N ALA A 124 1.61 3.24 0.03
CA ALA A 124 1.25 2.74 -1.30
C ALA A 124 1.87 3.59 -2.41
N TYR A 125 1.85 4.92 -2.29
CA TYR A 125 2.49 5.81 -3.24
C TYR A 125 4.02 5.63 -3.27
N ILE A 126 4.67 5.61 -2.11
CA ILE A 126 6.13 5.43 -2.00
C ILE A 126 6.56 4.09 -2.60
N LYS A 127 5.79 3.03 -2.34
CA LYS A 127 6.00 1.70 -2.97
C LYS A 127 5.76 1.75 -4.48
N ALA A 128 4.77 2.51 -4.96
CA ALA A 128 4.52 2.66 -6.39
C ALA A 128 5.71 3.29 -7.10
N ILE A 129 6.21 4.43 -6.60
CA ILE A 129 7.37 5.13 -7.20
C ILE A 129 8.71 4.44 -6.92
N GLY A 130 8.76 3.48 -5.99
CA GLY A 130 9.95 2.69 -5.68
C GLY A 130 11.08 3.45 -4.98
N LYS A 131 10.80 4.59 -4.34
CA LYS A 131 11.81 5.40 -3.65
C LYS A 131 12.11 4.95 -2.21
N GLY A 132 11.27 4.09 -1.65
CA GLY A 132 11.43 3.61 -0.28
C GLY A 132 11.60 4.74 0.75
N LEU A 133 12.41 4.51 1.77
CA LEU A 133 12.62 5.46 2.87
C LEU A 133 13.33 6.77 2.47
N SER A 134 13.84 6.89 1.25
CA SER A 134 14.46 8.13 0.78
C SER A 134 13.45 9.22 0.39
N TYR A 135 12.17 8.85 0.22
CA TYR A 135 11.12 9.81 -0.08
C TYR A 135 10.63 10.51 1.20
N PRO A 136 10.59 11.85 1.24
CA PRO A 136 10.07 12.59 2.38
C PRO A 136 8.53 12.46 2.44
N MET A 137 8.05 11.59 3.31
CA MET A 137 6.62 11.20 3.38
C MET A 137 5.67 12.40 3.53
N ASN A 138 6.09 13.48 4.17
CA ASN A 138 5.30 14.69 4.37
C ASN A 138 5.08 15.52 3.10
N GLU A 139 5.77 15.23 1.99
CA GLU A 139 5.56 15.89 0.70
C GLU A 139 4.37 15.30 -0.09
N ALA A 140 4.02 14.04 0.14
CA ALA A 140 2.82 13.44 -0.42
C ALA A 140 1.63 13.68 0.54
N GLU A 141 0.76 14.60 0.22
CA GLU A 141 -0.38 14.96 1.06
C GLU A 141 -1.66 14.23 0.64
N PHE A 142 -2.39 13.71 1.65
CA PHE A 142 -3.66 13.04 1.47
C PHE A 142 -4.69 13.53 2.48
N PHE A 143 -5.88 13.89 2.00
CA PHE A 143 -7.01 14.28 2.82
C PHE A 143 -8.20 13.40 2.50
N ILE A 144 -9.07 13.20 3.48
CA ILE A 144 -10.32 12.46 3.32
C ILE A 144 -11.46 13.45 3.54
N GLU A 145 -12.19 13.77 2.46
CA GLU A 145 -13.30 14.70 2.46
C GLU A 145 -14.55 14.00 1.91
N ASP A 146 -15.60 13.89 2.68
CA ASP A 146 -16.86 13.21 2.31
C ASP A 146 -16.63 11.79 1.75
N GLY A 147 -15.65 11.08 2.32
CA GLY A 147 -15.28 9.74 1.87
C GLY A 147 -14.34 9.68 0.65
N ASN A 148 -14.09 10.82 -0.01
CA ASN A 148 -13.19 10.91 -1.16
C ASN A 148 -11.74 11.15 -0.74
N ILE A 149 -10.80 10.64 -1.56
CA ILE A 149 -9.38 10.88 -1.38
C ILE A 149 -8.99 12.13 -2.18
N ILE A 150 -8.47 13.13 -1.48
CA ILE A 150 -7.88 14.33 -2.09
C ILE A 150 -6.37 14.26 -1.92
N SER A 151 -5.61 14.51 -2.97
CA SER A 151 -4.14 14.48 -2.94
C SER A 151 -3.52 15.57 -3.79
N ASN A 152 -2.32 16.00 -3.41
CA ASN A 152 -1.46 16.85 -4.24
C ASN A 152 -0.76 16.07 -5.38
N ILE A 153 -0.80 14.73 -5.35
CA ILE A 153 -0.24 13.85 -6.38
C ILE A 153 -1.30 13.67 -7.49
N LYS A 154 -0.99 14.07 -8.73
CA LYS A 154 -1.96 14.08 -9.84
C LYS A 154 -1.76 12.98 -10.89
N ASP A 155 -0.59 12.37 -10.93
CA ASP A 155 -0.20 11.35 -11.89
C ASP A 155 -0.46 9.91 -11.41
N TYR A 156 -1.14 9.75 -10.27
CA TYR A 156 -1.57 8.47 -9.71
C TYR A 156 -3.04 8.49 -9.34
N GLU A 157 -3.72 7.36 -9.56
CA GLU A 157 -5.02 7.03 -8.99
C GLU A 157 -4.83 6.32 -7.65
N PHE A 158 -5.58 6.75 -6.64
CA PHE A 158 -5.55 6.17 -5.29
C PHE A 158 -6.90 5.55 -4.95
N ARG A 159 -6.85 4.40 -4.26
CA ARG A 159 -8.04 3.78 -3.68
C ARG A 159 -7.72 3.31 -2.27
N ARG A 160 -8.74 3.37 -1.40
CA ARG A 160 -8.66 2.84 -0.04
C ARG A 160 -9.73 1.79 0.18
N TYR A 161 -9.44 0.86 1.06
CA TYR A 161 -10.32 -0.24 1.41
C TYR A 161 -10.35 -0.35 2.94
N ILE A 162 -11.55 -0.20 3.52
CA ILE A 162 -11.79 -0.41 4.95
C ILE A 162 -12.29 -1.84 5.11
N ILE A 163 -11.55 -2.66 5.83
CA ILE A 163 -11.75 -4.11 5.90
C ILE A 163 -12.14 -4.49 7.33
N GLU A 164 -13.06 -5.45 7.47
CA GLU A 164 -13.61 -5.92 8.76
C GLU A 164 -14.04 -4.76 9.69
N GLY A 165 -14.89 -3.86 9.17
CA GLY A 165 -15.44 -2.77 9.97
C GLY A 165 -14.41 -1.76 10.50
N GLY A 166 -13.26 -1.64 9.85
CA GLY A 166 -12.19 -0.72 10.25
C GLY A 166 -11.06 -1.38 11.05
N LYS A 167 -11.07 -2.68 11.19
CA LYS A 167 -9.96 -3.42 11.83
C LYS A 167 -8.68 -3.36 11.00
N PHE A 168 -8.82 -3.34 9.67
CA PHE A 168 -7.71 -3.19 8.73
C PHE A 168 -8.00 -2.09 7.72
N VAL A 169 -6.94 -1.45 7.26
CA VAL A 169 -6.97 -0.51 6.13
C VAL A 169 -5.98 -1.00 5.07
N MET A 170 -6.39 -0.90 3.82
CA MET A 170 -5.51 -1.16 2.69
C MET A 170 -5.66 0.01 1.70
N ALA A 171 -4.56 0.41 1.07
CA ALA A 171 -4.56 1.43 0.03
C ALA A 171 -3.76 0.99 -1.18
N THR A 172 -4.11 1.51 -2.35
CA THR A 172 -3.39 1.30 -3.60
C THR A 172 -3.08 2.62 -4.27
N ALA A 173 -1.96 2.66 -4.98
CA ALA A 173 -1.55 3.72 -5.88
C ALA A 173 -1.22 3.11 -7.25
N VAL A 174 -1.83 3.61 -8.31
CA VAL A 174 -1.59 3.17 -9.70
C VAL A 174 -1.28 4.38 -10.56
N LYS A 175 -0.18 4.33 -11.30
CA LYS A 175 0.19 5.42 -12.22
C LYS A 175 -0.83 5.53 -13.34
N ASN A 176 -1.31 6.74 -13.59
CA ASN A 176 -2.24 7.03 -14.69
C ASN A 176 -1.55 6.71 -16.02
N ASN A 177 -2.26 6.02 -16.92
CA ASN A 177 -1.79 5.87 -18.29
C ASN A 177 -1.98 7.22 -19.00
N SER A 178 -0.89 7.75 -19.53
CA SER A 178 -0.89 8.95 -20.38
C SER A 178 -1.55 8.66 -21.73
#